data_e80ea69d24e20c038d8c73cb15333e8a
#
_entry.id   e80ea69d24e20c038d8c73cb15333e8a
#
_cell.length_a   1.000
_cell.length_b   1.000
_cell.length_c   1.000
_cell.angle_alpha   90.00
_cell.angle_beta   90.00
_cell.angle_gamma   90.00
#
_symmetry.space_group_name_H-M   'P 1'
#
loop_
_entity.id
_entity.type
_entity.pdbx_description
1 polymer ?
#
loop_
_entity_poly.entity_id
_entity_poly.type
_entity_poly.pdbx_seq_one_letter_code
_entity_poly.pdbx_strand_id
1 'polypeptide(L)'
;KKEIQDQLKAIQSDKSAALKQKELLESQIGVIREEIANIDQQIAMYDQLINEKAAELAQAEADEAAQFDLFCRRMRAMEEQGETSYWSILFSSRDFSELLDNYMFIEEIIQYDNQVMAELEALQAKVAADKAALETAQAEQEEAKAQQVAAQDELKAQEDQVDALIEKIRGQEDLLKSMEEELDKAAKALDAQIKAKEREYAAQVAKVPSESGFLWPL
;
A
#
# COMPACT_ATOMS: atom_id res chain seq x y z
N LYS A 1 36.94 27.13 29.14
CA LYS A 1 36.80 25.68 29.39
C LYS A 1 35.32 25.30 29.70
N LYS A 2 34.67 25.98 30.66
CA LYS A 2 33.28 25.71 31.05
C LYS A 2 32.31 25.91 29.88
N GLU A 3 32.46 27.00 29.13
CA GLU A 3 31.62 27.34 27.98
C GLU A 3 31.69 26.28 26.87
N ILE A 4 32.88 25.78 26.54
CA ILE A 4 33.06 24.69 25.54
C ILE A 4 32.47 23.38 26.05
N GLN A 5 32.58 23.10 27.37
CA GLN A 5 31.95 21.90 27.96
C GLN A 5 30.42 21.97 27.92
N ASP A 6 29.84 23.14 28.10
CA ASP A 6 28.41 23.37 28.01
C ASP A 6 27.89 23.22 26.56
N GLN A 7 28.68 23.73 25.59
CA GLN A 7 28.40 23.54 24.15
C GLN A 7 28.49 22.08 23.74
N LEU A 8 29.52 21.34 24.19
CA LEU A 8 29.66 19.89 23.94
C LEU A 8 28.47 19.10 24.45
N LYS A 9 27.99 19.40 25.67
CA LYS A 9 26.79 18.74 26.23
C LYS A 9 25.54 19.05 25.41
N ALA A 10 25.36 20.29 24.96
CA ALA A 10 24.20 20.66 24.13
C ALA A 10 24.20 19.89 22.81
N ILE A 11 25.36 19.84 22.10
CA ILE A 11 25.48 19.10 20.83
C ILE A 11 25.25 17.58 21.03
N GLN A 12 25.78 17.01 22.12
CA GLN A 12 25.54 15.60 22.45
C GLN A 12 24.07 15.30 22.73
N SER A 13 23.36 16.23 23.41
CA SER A 13 21.92 16.12 23.65
C SER A 13 21.13 16.16 22.34
N ASP A 14 21.44 17.13 21.47
CA ASP A 14 20.79 17.28 20.16
C ASP A 14 21.03 16.07 19.25
N LYS A 15 22.26 15.54 19.22
CA LYS A 15 22.59 14.29 18.51
C LYS A 15 21.78 13.11 19.03
N SER A 16 21.65 12.96 20.35
CA SER A 16 20.87 11.90 20.96
C SER A 16 19.38 12.02 20.60
N ALA A 17 18.81 13.23 20.57
CA ALA A 17 17.45 13.47 20.14
C ALA A 17 17.23 13.12 18.66
N ALA A 18 18.16 13.52 17.78
CA ALA A 18 18.11 13.22 16.36
C ALA A 18 18.21 11.71 16.07
N LEU A 19 19.04 10.97 16.83
CA LEU A 19 19.14 9.51 16.72
C LEU A 19 17.81 8.81 17.10
N LYS A 20 17.15 9.25 18.18
CA LYS A 20 15.84 8.71 18.58
C LYS A 20 14.77 9.02 17.55
N GLN A 21 14.78 10.22 16.99
CA GLN A 21 13.84 10.60 15.93
C GLN A 21 14.07 9.76 14.68
N LYS A 22 15.31 9.51 14.29
CA LYS A 22 15.68 8.63 13.17
C LYS A 22 15.13 7.21 13.38
N GLU A 23 15.37 6.64 14.56
CA GLU A 23 14.89 5.30 14.91
C GLU A 23 13.35 5.18 14.82
N LEU A 24 12.62 6.22 15.29
CA LEU A 24 11.17 6.28 15.17
C LEU A 24 10.72 6.33 13.71
N LEU A 25 11.34 7.18 12.88
CA LEU A 25 11.03 7.28 11.46
C LEU A 25 11.35 5.98 10.72
N GLU A 26 12.48 5.32 11.01
CA GLU A 26 12.82 4.01 10.43
C GLU A 26 11.78 2.93 10.79
N SER A 27 11.25 2.98 12.02
CA SER A 27 10.14 2.10 12.42
C SER A 27 8.86 2.40 11.64
N GLN A 28 8.52 3.67 11.44
CA GLN A 28 7.36 4.08 10.64
C GLN A 28 7.52 3.67 9.16
N ILE A 29 8.70 3.87 8.59
CA ILE A 29 9.04 3.38 7.24
C ILE A 29 8.82 1.87 7.13
N GLY A 30 9.18 1.10 8.15
CA GLY A 30 8.92 -0.33 8.20
C GLY A 30 7.42 -0.65 8.08
N VAL A 31 6.58 0.04 8.86
CA VAL A 31 5.13 -0.13 8.82
C VAL A 31 4.54 0.24 7.45
N ILE A 32 4.96 1.37 6.86
CA ILE A 32 4.47 1.81 5.54
C ILE A 32 4.86 0.79 4.45
N ARG A 33 6.06 0.21 4.51
CA ARG A 33 6.47 -0.83 3.56
C ARG A 33 5.62 -2.09 3.68
N GLU A 34 5.25 -2.49 4.90
CA GLU A 34 4.33 -3.60 5.11
C GLU A 34 2.92 -3.27 4.60
N GLU A 35 2.46 -2.04 4.78
CA GLU A 35 1.18 -1.56 4.24
C GLU A 35 1.18 -1.60 2.70
N ILE A 36 2.22 -1.10 2.05
CA ILE A 36 2.37 -1.17 0.58
C ILE A 36 2.33 -2.63 0.11
N ALA A 37 3.05 -3.54 0.78
CA ALA A 37 3.04 -4.95 0.42
C ALA A 37 1.65 -5.60 0.56
N ASN A 38 0.87 -5.20 1.56
CA ASN A 38 -0.52 -5.65 1.71
C ASN A 38 -1.42 -5.09 0.61
N ILE A 39 -1.27 -3.82 0.23
CA ILE A 39 -2.01 -3.22 -0.88
C ILE A 39 -1.65 -3.90 -2.21
N ASP A 40 -0.38 -4.22 -2.45
CA ASP A 40 0.07 -4.97 -3.63
C ASP A 40 -0.62 -6.33 -3.73
N GLN A 41 -0.77 -7.04 -2.60
CA GLN A 41 -1.51 -8.29 -2.56
C GLN A 41 -3.01 -8.10 -2.86
N GLN A 42 -3.62 -7.04 -2.33
CA GLN A 42 -5.02 -6.71 -2.63
C GLN A 42 -5.22 -6.41 -4.13
N ILE A 43 -4.35 -5.62 -4.73
CA ILE A 43 -4.39 -5.33 -6.18
C ILE A 43 -4.28 -6.62 -6.99
N ALA A 44 -3.37 -7.53 -6.63
CA ALA A 44 -3.24 -8.82 -7.31
C ALA A 44 -4.49 -9.71 -7.16
N MET A 45 -5.16 -9.66 -6.00
CA MET A 45 -6.44 -10.35 -5.80
C MET A 45 -7.56 -9.75 -6.66
N TYR A 46 -7.61 -8.40 -6.78
CA TYR A 46 -8.57 -7.76 -7.68
C TYR A 46 -8.30 -8.07 -9.14
N ASP A 47 -7.02 -8.16 -9.57
CA ASP A 47 -6.67 -8.59 -10.94
C ASP A 47 -7.22 -9.98 -11.24
N GLN A 48 -7.11 -10.92 -10.30
CA GLN A 48 -7.68 -12.27 -10.45
C GLN A 48 -9.22 -12.24 -10.51
N LEU A 49 -9.84 -11.52 -9.57
CA LEU A 49 -11.30 -11.39 -9.51
C LEU A 49 -11.88 -10.76 -10.79
N ILE A 50 -11.25 -9.70 -11.30
CA ILE A 50 -11.64 -9.03 -12.55
C ILE A 50 -11.55 -9.99 -13.73
N ASN A 51 -10.47 -10.78 -13.83
CA ASN A 51 -10.32 -11.77 -14.89
C ASN A 51 -11.36 -12.89 -14.79
N GLU A 52 -11.67 -13.39 -13.58
CA GLU A 52 -12.70 -14.38 -13.35
C GLU A 52 -14.09 -13.83 -13.72
N LYS A 53 -14.43 -12.63 -13.25
CA LYS A 53 -15.70 -11.98 -13.57
C LYS A 53 -15.85 -11.63 -15.03
N ALA A 54 -14.79 -11.23 -15.72
CA ALA A 54 -14.78 -11.00 -17.16
C ALA A 54 -15.05 -12.30 -17.94
N ALA A 55 -14.50 -13.43 -17.51
CA ALA A 55 -14.74 -14.73 -18.13
C ALA A 55 -16.18 -15.22 -17.87
N GLU A 56 -16.70 -15.06 -16.65
CA GLU A 56 -18.10 -15.38 -16.30
C GLU A 56 -19.07 -14.54 -17.12
N LEU A 57 -18.80 -13.24 -17.27
CA LEU A 57 -19.62 -12.35 -18.09
C LEU A 57 -19.61 -12.77 -19.56
N ALA A 58 -18.45 -13.05 -20.14
CA ALA A 58 -18.33 -13.50 -21.52
C ALA A 58 -19.10 -14.78 -21.79
N GLN A 59 -19.07 -15.73 -20.85
CA GLN A 59 -19.85 -16.97 -20.93
C GLN A 59 -21.36 -16.68 -20.83
N ALA A 60 -21.79 -15.83 -19.90
CA ALA A 60 -23.20 -15.46 -19.73
C ALA A 60 -23.74 -14.74 -20.96
N GLU A 61 -22.97 -13.84 -21.57
CA GLU A 61 -23.32 -13.17 -22.83
C GLU A 61 -23.44 -14.14 -24.01
N ALA A 62 -22.55 -15.14 -24.08
CA ALA A 62 -22.62 -16.18 -25.10
C ALA A 62 -23.86 -17.08 -24.93
N ASP A 63 -24.17 -17.46 -23.68
CA ASP A 63 -25.35 -18.26 -23.36
C ASP A 63 -26.65 -17.48 -23.65
N GLU A 64 -26.71 -16.18 -23.29
CA GLU A 64 -27.82 -15.28 -23.63
C GLU A 64 -28.01 -15.20 -25.15
N ALA A 65 -26.94 -14.97 -25.91
CA ALA A 65 -27.00 -14.87 -27.37
C ALA A 65 -27.49 -16.18 -28.02
N ALA A 66 -27.04 -17.33 -27.53
CA ALA A 66 -27.48 -18.64 -28.00
C ALA A 66 -28.98 -18.89 -27.71
N GLN A 67 -29.43 -18.53 -26.51
CA GLN A 67 -30.81 -18.67 -26.10
C GLN A 67 -31.74 -17.71 -26.88
N PHE A 68 -31.26 -16.48 -27.10
CA PHE A 68 -32.00 -15.52 -27.93
C PHE A 68 -32.11 -15.97 -29.38
N ASP A 69 -31.07 -16.56 -29.98
CA ASP A 69 -31.11 -17.09 -31.33
C ASP A 69 -32.09 -18.26 -31.42
N LEU A 70 -32.12 -19.14 -30.41
CA LEU A 70 -33.11 -20.20 -30.30
C LEU A 70 -34.54 -19.64 -30.27
N PHE A 71 -34.79 -18.65 -29.44
CA PHE A 71 -36.08 -17.96 -29.35
C PHE A 71 -36.49 -17.37 -30.71
N CYS A 72 -35.57 -16.63 -31.37
CA CYS A 72 -35.84 -16.04 -32.67
C CYS A 72 -36.13 -17.09 -33.75
N ARG A 73 -35.43 -18.20 -33.77
CA ARG A 73 -35.73 -19.34 -34.69
C ARG A 73 -37.10 -19.90 -34.46
N ARG A 74 -37.51 -20.08 -33.22
CA ARG A 74 -38.84 -20.56 -32.88
C ARG A 74 -39.93 -19.59 -33.30
N MET A 75 -39.77 -18.30 -33.02
CA MET A 75 -40.70 -17.27 -33.43
C MET A 75 -40.88 -17.21 -34.96
N ARG A 76 -39.78 -17.32 -35.70
CA ARG A 76 -39.79 -17.37 -37.16
C ARG A 76 -40.48 -18.65 -37.67
N ALA A 77 -40.21 -19.81 -37.11
CA ALA A 77 -40.87 -21.05 -37.46
C ALA A 77 -42.40 -21.00 -37.22
N MET A 78 -42.80 -20.35 -36.11
CA MET A 78 -44.22 -20.12 -35.80
C MET A 78 -44.90 -19.18 -36.84
N GLU A 79 -44.20 -18.13 -37.29
CA GLU A 79 -44.66 -17.19 -38.29
C GLU A 79 -44.76 -17.83 -39.70
N GLU A 80 -43.72 -18.59 -40.12
CA GLU A 80 -43.63 -19.25 -41.42
C GLU A 80 -44.65 -20.37 -41.61
N GLN A 81 -45.05 -21.06 -40.52
CA GLN A 81 -46.10 -22.10 -40.61
C GLN A 81 -47.51 -21.54 -40.83
N GLY A 82 -47.65 -20.23 -40.86
CA GLY A 82 -48.89 -19.52 -41.15
C GLY A 82 -50.00 -19.79 -40.10
N GLU A 83 -51.27 -19.52 -40.46
CA GLU A 83 -52.43 -19.56 -39.57
C GLU A 83 -52.80 -20.95 -39.00
N THR A 84 -51.83 -21.87 -38.81
CA THR A 84 -52.04 -23.09 -38.01
C THR A 84 -52.09 -22.69 -36.52
N SER A 85 -53.17 -22.01 -36.19
CA SER A 85 -53.54 -21.70 -34.81
C SER A 85 -53.59 -23.02 -34.03
N TYR A 86 -53.12 -23.06 -32.78
CA TYR A 86 -53.33 -24.17 -31.88
C TYR A 86 -54.80 -24.71 -31.91
N TRP A 87 -55.73 -23.77 -32.13
CA TRP A 87 -57.14 -24.09 -32.32
C TRP A 87 -57.39 -24.90 -33.61
N SER A 88 -56.66 -24.63 -34.70
CA SER A 88 -56.80 -25.38 -35.96
C SER A 88 -56.34 -26.85 -35.78
N ILE A 89 -55.25 -27.07 -35.03
CA ILE A 89 -54.76 -28.42 -34.71
C ILE A 89 -55.79 -29.16 -33.87
N LEU A 90 -56.35 -28.52 -32.83
CA LEU A 90 -57.38 -29.11 -31.97
C LEU A 90 -58.63 -29.48 -32.71
N PHE A 91 -59.15 -28.58 -33.56
CA PHE A 91 -60.39 -28.81 -34.26
C PHE A 91 -60.26 -29.62 -35.57
N SER A 92 -59.03 -29.96 -35.99
CA SER A 92 -58.80 -30.93 -37.08
C SER A 92 -58.85 -32.38 -36.66
N SER A 93 -59.01 -32.66 -35.36
CA SER A 93 -59.09 -33.99 -34.79
C SER A 93 -60.31 -34.79 -35.29
N ARG A 94 -60.15 -36.07 -35.61
CA ARG A 94 -61.17 -36.97 -36.15
C ARG A 94 -62.03 -37.56 -35.05
N ASP A 95 -61.47 -37.71 -33.87
CA ASP A 95 -62.18 -38.27 -32.73
C ASP A 95 -61.67 -37.65 -31.40
N PHE A 96 -62.30 -38.02 -30.27
CA PHE A 96 -62.00 -37.46 -28.98
C PHE A 96 -60.59 -37.83 -28.47
N SER A 97 -60.10 -39.00 -28.83
CA SER A 97 -58.73 -39.41 -28.44
C SER A 97 -57.66 -38.55 -29.12
N GLU A 98 -57.83 -38.38 -30.45
CA GLU A 98 -56.94 -37.51 -31.22
C GLU A 98 -57.03 -36.05 -30.75
N LEU A 99 -58.19 -35.55 -30.35
CA LEU A 99 -58.33 -34.22 -29.73
C LEU A 99 -57.55 -34.09 -28.43
N LEU A 100 -57.59 -35.12 -27.60
CA LEU A 100 -56.86 -35.12 -26.31
C LEU A 100 -55.37 -35.21 -26.52
N ASP A 101 -54.89 -36.02 -27.45
CA ASP A 101 -53.49 -36.11 -27.82
C ASP A 101 -52.96 -34.78 -28.37
N ASN A 102 -53.74 -34.14 -29.27
CA ASN A 102 -53.40 -32.82 -29.81
C ASN A 102 -53.36 -31.72 -28.72
N TYR A 103 -54.29 -31.80 -27.75
CA TYR A 103 -54.28 -30.89 -26.60
C TYR A 103 -53.01 -31.04 -25.75
N MET A 104 -52.63 -32.25 -25.40
CA MET A 104 -51.42 -32.54 -24.64
C MET A 104 -50.18 -32.09 -25.37
N PHE A 105 -50.11 -32.29 -26.70
CA PHE A 105 -48.98 -31.81 -27.52
C PHE A 105 -48.88 -30.26 -27.55
N ILE A 106 -50.01 -29.58 -27.67
CA ILE A 106 -50.03 -28.10 -27.62
C ILE A 106 -49.63 -27.60 -26.24
N GLU A 107 -50.07 -28.26 -25.16
CA GLU A 107 -49.70 -27.90 -23.81
C GLU A 107 -48.18 -28.06 -23.60
N GLU A 108 -47.57 -29.15 -24.11
CA GLU A 108 -46.12 -29.34 -24.04
C GLU A 108 -45.34 -28.26 -24.81
N ILE A 109 -45.81 -27.84 -25.98
CA ILE A 109 -45.21 -26.73 -26.75
C ILE A 109 -45.27 -25.43 -25.95
N ILE A 110 -46.41 -25.09 -25.37
CA ILE A 110 -46.59 -23.87 -24.58
C ILE A 110 -45.69 -23.88 -23.34
N GLN A 111 -45.58 -24.99 -22.66
CA GLN A 111 -44.71 -25.15 -21.50
C GLN A 111 -43.23 -24.96 -21.89
N TYR A 112 -42.80 -25.56 -23.00
CA TYR A 112 -41.44 -25.38 -23.50
C TYR A 112 -41.15 -23.94 -23.89
N ASP A 113 -42.06 -23.24 -24.59
CA ASP A 113 -41.88 -21.82 -24.94
C ASP A 113 -41.78 -20.92 -23.72
N ASN A 114 -42.61 -21.17 -22.70
CA ASN A 114 -42.54 -20.46 -21.44
C ASN A 114 -41.20 -20.70 -20.72
N GLN A 115 -40.67 -21.92 -20.78
CA GLN A 115 -39.36 -22.24 -20.22
C GLN A 115 -38.25 -21.51 -20.96
N VAL A 116 -38.24 -21.50 -22.29
CA VAL A 116 -37.24 -20.77 -23.09
C VAL A 116 -37.26 -19.27 -22.74
N MET A 117 -38.43 -18.67 -22.58
CA MET A 117 -38.58 -17.27 -22.18
C MET A 117 -38.03 -17.03 -20.77
N ALA A 118 -38.36 -17.85 -19.81
CA ALA A 118 -37.88 -17.76 -18.43
C ALA A 118 -36.34 -17.91 -18.34
N GLU A 119 -35.77 -18.82 -19.12
CA GLU A 119 -34.32 -19.01 -19.21
C GLU A 119 -33.64 -17.78 -19.80
N LEU A 120 -34.19 -17.16 -20.85
CA LEU A 120 -33.68 -15.95 -21.44
C LEU A 120 -33.71 -14.77 -20.45
N GLU A 121 -34.83 -14.59 -19.74
CA GLU A 121 -34.95 -13.54 -18.70
C GLU A 121 -33.92 -13.76 -17.57
N ALA A 122 -33.72 -15.02 -17.15
CA ALA A 122 -32.71 -15.33 -16.13
C ALA A 122 -31.28 -15.05 -16.61
N LEU A 123 -30.96 -15.37 -17.87
CA LEU A 123 -29.66 -15.06 -18.46
C LEU A 123 -29.42 -13.55 -18.57
N GLN A 124 -30.42 -12.78 -18.99
CA GLN A 124 -30.33 -11.31 -19.03
C GLN A 124 -30.08 -10.72 -17.64
N ALA A 125 -30.77 -11.20 -16.61
CA ALA A 125 -30.56 -10.79 -15.24
C ALA A 125 -29.13 -11.16 -14.75
N LYS A 126 -28.63 -12.33 -15.14
CA LYS A 126 -27.26 -12.75 -14.83
C LYS A 126 -26.22 -11.87 -15.50
N VAL A 127 -26.35 -11.57 -16.80
CA VAL A 127 -25.47 -10.67 -17.54
C VAL A 127 -25.40 -9.29 -16.86
N ALA A 128 -26.56 -8.74 -16.47
CA ALA A 128 -26.63 -7.46 -15.78
C ALA A 128 -25.91 -7.50 -14.41
N ALA A 129 -26.09 -8.59 -13.64
CA ALA A 129 -25.44 -8.77 -12.36
C ALA A 129 -23.91 -8.94 -12.50
N ASP A 130 -23.44 -9.72 -13.48
CA ASP A 130 -22.03 -9.96 -13.72
C ASP A 130 -21.33 -8.68 -14.21
N LYS A 131 -21.98 -7.85 -15.04
CA LYS A 131 -21.50 -6.51 -15.41
C LYS A 131 -21.32 -5.60 -14.18
N ALA A 132 -22.33 -5.52 -13.34
CA ALA A 132 -22.26 -4.71 -12.13
C ALA A 132 -21.16 -5.19 -11.15
N ALA A 133 -20.99 -6.51 -11.02
CA ALA A 133 -19.91 -7.08 -10.19
C ALA A 133 -18.52 -6.75 -10.75
N LEU A 134 -18.35 -6.82 -12.08
CA LEU A 134 -17.10 -6.45 -12.74
C LEU A 134 -16.77 -4.97 -12.56
N GLU A 135 -17.74 -4.09 -12.76
CA GLU A 135 -17.57 -2.63 -12.55
C GLU A 135 -17.19 -2.32 -11.10
N THR A 136 -17.82 -3.00 -10.13
CA THR A 136 -17.49 -2.85 -8.71
C THR A 136 -16.05 -3.28 -8.42
N ALA A 137 -15.63 -4.45 -8.90
CA ALA A 137 -14.27 -4.94 -8.71
C ALA A 137 -13.22 -4.02 -9.34
N GLN A 138 -13.50 -3.45 -10.51
CA GLN A 138 -12.64 -2.46 -11.15
C GLN A 138 -12.52 -1.17 -10.34
N ALA A 139 -13.63 -0.66 -9.79
CA ALA A 139 -13.62 0.54 -8.95
C ALA A 139 -12.83 0.33 -7.66
N GLU A 140 -12.99 -0.82 -7.00
CA GLU A 140 -12.23 -1.18 -5.79
C GLU A 140 -10.73 -1.34 -6.09
N GLN A 141 -10.37 -1.88 -7.26
CA GLN A 141 -8.97 -1.95 -7.69
C GLN A 141 -8.35 -0.55 -7.88
N GLU A 142 -9.08 0.36 -8.55
CA GLU A 142 -8.60 1.73 -8.75
C GLU A 142 -8.42 2.48 -7.42
N GLU A 143 -9.31 2.27 -6.45
CA GLU A 143 -9.14 2.79 -5.10
C GLU A 143 -7.89 2.24 -4.41
N ALA A 144 -7.65 0.93 -4.50
CA ALA A 144 -6.44 0.31 -3.96
C ALA A 144 -5.16 0.87 -4.61
N LYS A 145 -5.16 1.07 -5.92
CA LYS A 145 -4.03 1.71 -6.64
C LYS A 145 -3.80 3.15 -6.18
N ALA A 146 -4.86 3.92 -5.93
CA ALA A 146 -4.73 5.28 -5.40
C ALA A 146 -4.14 5.28 -3.97
N GLN A 147 -4.54 4.35 -3.12
CA GLN A 147 -3.96 4.16 -1.78
C GLN A 147 -2.48 3.76 -1.87
N GLN A 148 -2.10 2.88 -2.80
CA GLN A 148 -0.71 2.50 -3.05
C GLN A 148 0.16 3.71 -3.38
N VAL A 149 -0.28 4.57 -4.30
CA VAL A 149 0.45 5.80 -4.67
C VAL A 149 0.61 6.72 -3.47
N ALA A 150 -0.45 6.94 -2.69
CA ALA A 150 -0.38 7.77 -1.49
C ALA A 150 0.61 7.22 -0.45
N ALA A 151 0.60 5.90 -0.21
CA ALA A 151 1.55 5.26 0.70
C ALA A 151 3.00 5.32 0.19
N GLN A 152 3.23 5.22 -1.12
CA GLN A 152 4.55 5.41 -1.73
C GLN A 152 5.06 6.85 -1.59
N ASP A 153 4.21 7.85 -1.75
CA ASP A 153 4.56 9.25 -1.57
C ASP A 153 4.89 9.55 -0.10
N GLU A 154 4.14 8.98 0.84
CA GLU A 154 4.42 9.07 2.27
C GLU A 154 5.74 8.39 2.63
N LEU A 155 6.00 7.20 2.11
CA LEU A 155 7.27 6.49 2.29
C LEU A 155 8.45 7.34 1.86
N LYS A 156 8.38 7.92 0.67
CA LYS A 156 9.42 8.79 0.15
C LYS A 156 9.64 10.02 1.02
N ALA A 157 8.56 10.67 1.48
CA ALA A 157 8.67 11.83 2.36
C ALA A 157 9.35 11.48 3.70
N GLN A 158 9.13 10.30 4.23
CA GLN A 158 9.79 9.84 5.47
C GLN A 158 11.24 9.44 5.24
N GLU A 159 11.56 8.81 4.11
CA GLU A 159 12.95 8.52 3.72
C GLU A 159 13.77 9.81 3.56
N ASP A 160 13.22 10.83 2.90
CA ASP A 160 13.86 12.16 2.78
C ASP A 160 14.11 12.80 4.16
N GLN A 161 13.20 12.62 5.12
CA GLN A 161 13.41 13.11 6.51
C GLN A 161 14.53 12.35 7.23
N VAL A 162 14.63 11.04 7.04
CA VAL A 162 15.72 10.22 7.60
C VAL A 162 17.06 10.68 7.03
N ASP A 163 17.15 10.92 5.72
CA ASP A 163 18.37 11.38 5.08
C ASP A 163 18.80 12.77 5.60
N ALA A 164 17.86 13.70 5.78
CA ALA A 164 18.13 14.99 6.39
C ALA A 164 18.66 14.88 7.84
N LEU A 165 18.10 13.94 8.63
CA LEU A 165 18.58 13.67 9.98
C LEU A 165 19.97 13.03 10.00
N ILE A 166 20.28 12.16 9.06
CA ILE A 166 21.61 11.55 8.91
C ILE A 166 22.66 12.65 8.65
N GLU A 167 22.38 13.58 7.72
CA GLU A 167 23.27 14.69 7.44
C GLU A 167 23.45 15.62 8.66
N LYS A 168 22.38 15.91 9.39
CA LYS A 168 22.48 16.67 10.64
C LYS A 168 23.35 15.95 11.69
N ILE A 169 23.20 14.66 11.87
CA ILE A 169 23.97 13.84 12.81
C ILE A 169 25.46 13.87 12.42
N ARG A 170 25.79 13.70 11.13
CA ARG A 170 27.15 13.78 10.62
C ARG A 170 27.79 15.14 10.90
N GLY A 171 27.08 16.23 10.59
CA GLY A 171 27.58 17.59 10.90
C GLY A 171 27.84 17.80 12.39
N GLN A 172 27.02 17.24 13.28
CA GLN A 172 27.24 17.30 14.72
C GLN A 172 28.42 16.43 15.17
N GLU A 173 28.68 15.29 14.56
CA GLU A 173 29.84 14.44 14.82
C GLU A 173 31.15 15.15 14.45
N ASP A 174 31.19 15.79 13.26
CA ASP A 174 32.34 16.52 12.80
C ASP A 174 32.63 17.74 13.71
N LEU A 175 31.61 18.45 14.16
CA LEU A 175 31.71 19.54 15.10
C LEU A 175 32.24 19.09 16.47
N LEU A 176 31.72 18.01 17.02
CA LEU A 176 32.19 17.41 18.28
C LEU A 176 33.65 17.02 18.20
N LYS A 177 34.09 16.39 17.11
CA LYS A 177 35.48 16.01 16.90
C LYS A 177 36.42 17.23 16.83
N SER A 178 36.03 18.26 16.11
CA SER A 178 36.80 19.51 16.00
C SER A 178 36.92 20.22 17.36
N MET A 179 35.86 20.27 18.16
CA MET A 179 35.88 20.85 19.51
C MET A 179 36.73 20.03 20.49
N GLU A 180 36.73 18.69 20.39
CA GLU A 180 37.60 17.81 21.19
C GLU A 180 39.09 18.07 20.86
N GLU A 181 39.43 18.19 19.58
CA GLU A 181 40.79 18.53 19.13
C GLU A 181 41.24 19.89 19.62
N GLU A 182 40.37 20.92 19.61
CA GLU A 182 40.68 22.23 20.16
C GLU A 182 40.89 22.22 21.67
N LEU A 183 40.07 21.47 22.41
CA LEU A 183 40.25 21.28 23.85
C LEU A 183 41.57 20.58 24.20
N ASP A 184 41.94 19.55 23.45
CA ASP A 184 43.22 18.87 23.65
C ASP A 184 44.41 19.79 23.38
N LYS A 185 44.37 20.58 22.30
CA LYS A 185 45.40 21.62 22.02
C LYS A 185 45.49 22.67 23.13
N ALA A 186 44.33 23.15 23.60
CA ALA A 186 44.28 24.12 24.70
C ALA A 186 44.80 23.55 26.04
N ALA A 187 44.47 22.28 26.32
CA ALA A 187 44.96 21.58 27.51
C ALA A 187 46.50 21.39 27.49
N LYS A 188 47.06 20.98 26.34
CA LYS A 188 48.50 20.85 26.14
C LYS A 188 49.21 22.17 26.27
N ALA A 189 48.66 23.26 25.69
CA ALA A 189 49.22 24.59 25.82
C ALA A 189 49.23 25.09 27.27
N LEU A 190 48.15 24.87 28.02
CA LEU A 190 48.05 25.23 29.44
C LEU A 190 49.04 24.44 30.30
N ASP A 191 49.18 23.13 30.07
CA ASP A 191 50.15 22.29 30.76
C ASP A 191 51.60 22.77 30.52
N ALA A 192 51.90 23.15 29.27
CA ALA A 192 53.19 23.74 28.94
C ALA A 192 53.42 25.07 29.65
N GLN A 193 52.42 25.95 29.76
CA GLN A 193 52.50 27.21 30.51
C GLN A 193 52.68 26.98 32.02
N ILE A 194 51.96 26.02 32.60
CA ILE A 194 52.11 25.65 34.01
C ILE A 194 53.55 25.19 34.28
N LYS A 195 54.06 24.26 33.47
CA LYS A 195 55.44 23.77 33.59
C LYS A 195 56.46 24.85 33.41
N ALA A 196 56.24 25.82 32.52
CA ALA A 196 57.11 27.00 32.34
C ALA A 196 57.12 27.89 33.60
N LYS A 197 55.93 28.15 34.16
CA LYS A 197 55.78 28.95 35.38
C LYS A 197 56.35 28.25 36.60
N GLU A 198 56.19 26.96 36.73
CA GLU A 198 56.82 26.16 37.80
C GLU A 198 58.36 26.22 37.76
N ARG A 199 58.95 26.12 36.55
CA ARG A 199 60.38 26.28 36.34
C ARG A 199 60.86 27.72 36.68
N GLU A 200 60.12 28.75 36.25
CA GLU A 200 60.41 30.14 36.56
C GLU A 200 60.39 30.38 38.08
N TYR A 201 59.33 29.83 38.76
CA TYR A 201 59.23 29.99 40.21
C TYR A 201 60.32 29.21 40.95
N ALA A 202 60.66 28.02 40.57
CA ALA A 202 61.76 27.25 41.13
C ALA A 202 63.11 27.99 40.96
N ALA A 203 63.34 28.62 39.82
CA ALA A 203 64.53 29.42 39.58
C ALA A 203 64.53 30.70 40.36
N GLN A 204 63.41 31.33 40.70
CA GLN A 204 63.34 32.51 41.60
C GLN A 204 63.57 32.11 43.06
N VAL A 205 62.98 31.00 43.53
CA VAL A 205 63.21 30.52 44.90
C VAL A 205 64.67 30.12 45.11
N ALA A 206 65.33 29.53 44.13
CA ALA A 206 66.76 29.19 44.19
C ALA A 206 67.71 30.43 44.25
N LYS A 207 67.20 31.58 43.90
CA LYS A 207 67.99 32.88 43.94
C LYS A 207 67.76 33.66 45.21
N VAL A 208 66.83 33.24 46.11
CA VAL A 208 66.65 33.97 47.40
C VAL A 208 67.75 33.50 48.36
N PRO A 209 68.64 34.35 48.82
CA PRO A 209 69.65 33.96 49.83
C PRO A 209 68.89 33.61 51.14
N SER A 210 69.12 32.44 51.71
CA SER A 210 68.60 32.13 53.06
C SER A 210 69.47 32.95 54.09
N GLU A 211 68.94 34.06 54.47
CA GLU A 211 69.54 34.87 55.56
C GLU A 211 69.39 34.23 56.94
N SER A 212 68.64 33.12 57.05
CA SER A 212 68.31 32.57 58.37
C SER A 212 68.69 31.12 58.61
N GLY A 213 69.42 30.46 57.73
CA GLY A 213 69.85 29.04 57.97
C GLY A 213 68.73 28.01 58.21
N PHE A 214 67.48 28.39 57.95
CA PHE A 214 66.33 27.47 58.12
C PHE A 214 65.96 26.81 56.80
N LEU A 215 66.35 25.55 56.68
CA LEU A 215 65.91 24.68 55.57
C LEU A 215 64.49 24.26 55.85
N TRP A 216 63.52 24.69 55.02
CA TRP A 216 62.17 24.04 55.00
C TRP A 216 62.28 22.65 54.40
N PRO A 217 61.70 21.61 55.05
CA PRO A 217 61.64 20.29 54.43
C PRO A 217 60.67 20.36 53.24
N LEU A 218 61.05 19.81 52.13
CA LEU A 218 60.26 19.56 50.96
C LEU A 218 59.08 18.61 51.22
#